data_24fc99197192b63317a20d7d16241b1c
#
_entry.id   24fc99197192b63317a20d7d16241b1c
#
_cell.length_a   1.000
_cell.length_b   1.000
_cell.length_c   1.000
_cell.angle_alpha   90.00
_cell.angle_beta   90.00
_cell.angle_gamma   90.00
#
_symmetry.space_group_name_H-M   'P 1'
#
loop_
_entity.id
_entity.type
_entity.pdbx_description
1 polymer ?
#
loop_
_entity_poly.entity_id
_entity_poly.type
_entity_poly.pdbx_seq_one_letter_code
_entity_poly.pdbx_strand_id
1 'polypeptide(L)'
;MKIPVTVAPASRRKKLPGRRRYVLLLSFILCMVASSYAREAYKYKRIGGDLDAQAMADTGLAMMGGGTDLDEAFKWLCGKGHGGDFLIVRAHGSDDYNKYVNKICQMNSVATLIVPTRKAADEPRVAQIIRKATVIFIAGGDQSNYIKFWKGTLMGRALNDHVVAGKPIGGTSAGLAVLGQFVYGCMEDKANDPDLTSKEVMENPYNPRVTLLREFLQVPLLVNILTDSHFAKRDRMGRSLGFLARIVADGWSKDPREIAIDEKSALLVEADGRAKVVGPGQGVYFLQVTEPPEVCKPGQPLTFKNVSVYKAPAGARFDIRSWNGEGGEPYSLSVEAGEIHSSRTGGAVY
;
A
#
# COMPACT_ATOMS: atom_id res chain seq x y z
N MET A 1 -91.08 -9.02 -61.15
CA MET A 1 -90.75 -7.66 -60.88
C MET A 1 -89.64 -7.68 -59.79
N LYS A 2 -88.37 -7.63 -60.17
CA LYS A 2 -87.23 -7.78 -59.25
C LYS A 2 -86.55 -6.45 -59.14
N ILE A 3 -86.38 -5.91 -57.95
CA ILE A 3 -85.69 -4.69 -57.60
C ILE A 3 -84.23 -5.03 -57.26
N PRO A 4 -83.22 -4.45 -57.83
CA PRO A 4 -81.81 -4.71 -57.48
C PRO A 4 -81.38 -3.91 -56.27
N VAL A 5 -80.70 -4.57 -55.34
CA VAL A 5 -80.06 -3.99 -54.17
C VAL A 5 -78.66 -3.55 -54.53
N THR A 6 -78.39 -2.25 -54.41
CA THR A 6 -77.04 -1.66 -54.64
C THR A 6 -76.22 -1.79 -53.33
N VAL A 7 -75.06 -2.42 -53.42
CA VAL A 7 -74.09 -2.52 -52.32
C VAL A 7 -73.06 -1.39 -52.54
N ALA A 8 -72.88 -0.56 -51.50
CA ALA A 8 -71.89 0.48 -51.46
C ALA A 8 -70.45 -0.06 -51.12
N PRO A 9 -69.35 0.49 -51.69
CA PRO A 9 -68.02 -0.05 -51.45
C PRO A 9 -67.43 0.41 -50.11
N ALA A 10 -66.74 -0.52 -49.44
CA ALA A 10 -66.05 -0.37 -48.14
C ALA A 10 -64.86 0.64 -48.26
N SER A 11 -64.84 1.62 -47.37
CA SER A 11 -63.76 2.56 -47.25
C SER A 11 -62.48 1.90 -46.71
N ARG A 12 -61.38 1.94 -47.50
CA ARG A 12 -60.05 1.53 -47.10
C ARG A 12 -59.46 2.55 -46.09
N ARG A 13 -59.34 2.15 -44.84
CA ARG A 13 -58.51 2.87 -43.83
C ARG A 13 -57.05 2.73 -44.21
N LYS A 14 -56.38 3.84 -44.59
CA LYS A 14 -54.91 3.92 -44.70
C LYS A 14 -54.27 3.74 -43.33
N LYS A 15 -53.45 2.68 -43.15
CA LYS A 15 -52.55 2.51 -41.99
C LYS A 15 -51.41 3.48 -42.14
N LEU A 16 -51.25 4.38 -41.17
CA LEU A 16 -50.07 5.27 -41.03
C LEU A 16 -48.88 4.43 -40.52
N PRO A 17 -47.76 4.33 -41.25
CA PRO A 17 -46.55 3.75 -40.74
C PRO A 17 -45.69 4.86 -40.09
N GLY A 18 -45.36 4.82 -38.85
CA GLY A 18 -44.38 5.77 -38.34
C GLY A 18 -44.13 5.85 -36.84
N ARG A 19 -45.03 5.40 -35.98
CA ARG A 19 -44.81 5.63 -34.54
C ARG A 19 -43.90 4.61 -33.83
N ARG A 20 -43.77 3.37 -34.33
CA ARG A 20 -42.96 2.32 -33.64
C ARG A 20 -41.45 2.45 -33.91
N ARG A 21 -41.01 3.02 -35.04
CA ARG A 21 -39.58 3.17 -35.35
C ARG A 21 -38.92 4.32 -34.59
N TYR A 22 -39.63 5.38 -34.25
CA TYR A 22 -39.07 6.51 -33.51
C TYR A 22 -38.92 6.19 -32.00
N VAL A 23 -39.81 5.39 -31.43
CA VAL A 23 -39.70 4.99 -30.01
C VAL A 23 -38.52 4.05 -29.80
N LEU A 24 -38.21 3.14 -30.73
CA LEU A 24 -37.04 2.27 -30.66
C LEU A 24 -35.72 3.03 -30.85
N LEU A 25 -35.69 4.02 -31.79
CA LEU A 25 -34.50 4.88 -31.98
C LEU A 25 -34.24 5.79 -30.78
N LEU A 26 -35.27 6.38 -30.19
CA LEU A 26 -35.15 7.18 -28.97
C LEU A 26 -34.70 6.36 -27.75
N SER A 27 -35.18 5.11 -27.59
CA SER A 27 -34.74 4.21 -26.55
C SER A 27 -33.27 3.78 -26.72
N PHE A 28 -32.81 3.58 -27.96
CA PHE A 28 -31.40 3.22 -28.24
C PHE A 28 -30.47 4.41 -28.05
N ILE A 29 -30.87 5.62 -28.40
CA ILE A 29 -30.11 6.85 -28.16
C ILE A 29 -30.08 7.17 -26.67
N LEU A 30 -31.16 6.97 -25.91
CA LEU A 30 -31.21 7.16 -24.46
C LEU A 30 -30.32 6.16 -23.72
N CYS A 31 -30.24 4.89 -24.16
CA CYS A 31 -29.29 3.91 -23.62
C CYS A 31 -27.82 4.25 -23.92
N MET A 32 -27.51 4.80 -25.10
CA MET A 32 -26.14 5.22 -25.41
C MET A 32 -25.71 6.50 -24.68
N VAL A 33 -26.63 7.42 -24.41
CA VAL A 33 -26.35 8.63 -23.64
C VAL A 33 -26.25 8.34 -22.15
N ALA A 34 -27.01 7.38 -21.63
CA ALA A 34 -26.88 6.93 -20.23
C ALA A 34 -25.54 6.24 -19.92
N SER A 35 -24.89 5.62 -20.92
CA SER A 35 -23.56 5.02 -20.76
C SER A 35 -22.42 6.04 -20.65
N SER A 36 -22.64 7.31 -20.99
CA SER A 36 -21.58 8.33 -21.00
C SER A 36 -21.47 9.17 -19.74
N TYR A 37 -22.33 8.94 -18.72
CA TYR A 37 -22.30 9.65 -17.45
C TYR A 37 -21.97 8.75 -16.23
N ALA A 38 -21.52 7.54 -16.42
CA ALA A 38 -20.95 6.77 -15.33
C ALA A 38 -19.63 7.43 -14.94
N ARG A 39 -19.62 8.25 -13.87
CA ARG A 39 -18.41 8.81 -13.28
C ARG A 39 -17.44 7.66 -13.05
N GLU A 40 -16.26 7.73 -13.67
CA GLU A 40 -15.25 6.68 -13.50
C GLU A 40 -15.05 6.39 -12.01
N ALA A 41 -15.17 5.13 -11.62
CA ALA A 41 -15.06 4.71 -10.24
C ALA A 41 -13.62 4.89 -9.71
N TYR A 42 -12.64 5.02 -10.62
CA TYR A 42 -11.21 5.25 -10.37
C TYR A 42 -10.69 6.35 -11.31
N LYS A 43 -9.46 6.84 -11.07
CA LYS A 43 -8.76 7.74 -11.99
C LYS A 43 -7.47 7.09 -12.45
N TYR A 44 -7.20 7.15 -13.75
CA TYR A 44 -5.94 6.70 -14.34
C TYR A 44 -5.35 7.79 -15.20
N LYS A 45 -4.12 8.18 -14.91
CA LYS A 45 -3.37 9.20 -15.64
C LYS A 45 -2.01 8.65 -16.00
N ARG A 46 -1.67 8.66 -17.29
CA ARG A 46 -0.41 8.15 -17.86
C ARG A 46 0.28 9.25 -18.64
N ILE A 47 1.60 9.29 -18.57
CA ILE A 47 2.49 10.09 -19.41
C ILE A 47 3.59 9.19 -19.96
N GLY A 48 4.22 9.60 -21.09
CA GLY A 48 5.21 8.78 -21.80
C GLY A 48 4.57 7.96 -22.92
N GLY A 49 5.06 6.75 -23.15
CA GLY A 49 4.59 5.89 -24.24
C GLY A 49 3.13 5.45 -24.06
N ASP A 50 2.39 5.41 -25.17
CA ASP A 50 0.97 4.99 -25.18
C ASP A 50 0.81 3.47 -25.13
N LEU A 51 1.80 2.72 -25.61
CA LEU A 51 1.80 1.26 -25.59
C LEU A 51 2.52 0.73 -24.34
N ASP A 52 2.05 -0.41 -23.84
CA ASP A 52 2.69 -1.08 -22.72
C ASP A 52 4.02 -1.69 -23.15
N ALA A 53 5.06 -1.49 -22.34
CA ALA A 53 6.38 -2.05 -22.62
C ALA A 53 6.41 -3.56 -22.33
N GLN A 54 7.15 -4.30 -23.18
CA GLN A 54 7.50 -5.71 -22.94
C GLN A 54 8.88 -5.74 -22.26
N ALA A 55 8.98 -5.21 -21.06
CA ALA A 55 10.23 -5.17 -20.30
C ALA A 55 10.29 -6.30 -19.27
N MET A 56 11.44 -6.94 -19.16
CA MET A 56 11.77 -7.79 -18.01
C MET A 56 12.08 -6.89 -16.82
N ALA A 57 11.87 -7.40 -15.62
CA ALA A 57 12.13 -6.64 -14.39
C ALA A 57 12.94 -7.49 -13.41
N ASP A 58 13.83 -6.84 -12.67
CA ASP A 58 14.52 -7.45 -11.55
C ASP A 58 13.70 -7.29 -10.26
N THR A 59 13.76 -8.28 -9.39
CA THR A 59 13.16 -8.17 -8.06
C THR A 59 13.86 -7.09 -7.24
N GLY A 60 13.10 -6.27 -6.55
CA GLY A 60 13.61 -5.26 -5.64
C GLY A 60 12.52 -4.57 -4.83
N LEU A 61 12.87 -4.13 -3.61
CA LEU A 61 11.97 -3.37 -2.75
C LEU A 61 12.60 -2.01 -2.44
N ALA A 62 11.86 -0.92 -2.69
CA ALA A 62 12.26 0.43 -2.26
C ALA A 62 11.30 0.90 -1.17
N MET A 63 11.74 0.88 0.08
CA MET A 63 10.94 1.24 1.24
C MET A 63 11.38 2.60 1.77
N MET A 64 10.50 3.63 1.68
CA MET A 64 10.80 5.00 2.10
C MET A 64 10.00 5.36 3.36
N GLY A 65 10.66 5.95 4.36
CA GLY A 65 10.05 6.30 5.65
C GLY A 65 9.09 7.49 5.63
N GLY A 66 8.94 8.16 4.51
CA GLY A 66 8.06 9.34 4.37
C GLY A 66 8.78 10.66 4.60
N GLY A 67 8.01 11.74 4.77
CA GLY A 67 8.52 13.11 4.72
C GLY A 67 8.79 13.50 3.27
N THR A 68 10.04 13.79 2.93
CA THR A 68 10.47 14.02 1.54
C THR A 68 10.91 12.71 0.92
N ASP A 69 10.32 12.34 -0.20
CA ASP A 69 10.72 11.15 -0.97
C ASP A 69 12.11 11.36 -1.62
N LEU A 70 12.83 10.27 -1.83
CA LEU A 70 14.22 10.29 -2.24
C LEU A 70 14.40 9.95 -3.71
N ASP A 71 15.00 10.87 -4.48
CA ASP A 71 15.35 10.65 -5.89
C ASP A 71 16.18 9.37 -6.09
N GLU A 72 17.16 9.10 -5.18
CA GLU A 72 18.01 7.92 -5.24
C GLU A 72 17.19 6.63 -5.19
N ALA A 73 16.19 6.57 -4.31
CA ALA A 73 15.32 5.41 -4.18
C ALA A 73 14.42 5.20 -5.40
N PHE A 74 13.86 6.28 -5.97
CA PHE A 74 13.11 6.19 -7.22
C PHE A 74 14.00 5.76 -8.39
N LYS A 75 15.18 6.35 -8.57
CA LYS A 75 16.13 5.97 -9.64
C LYS A 75 16.53 4.50 -9.53
N TRP A 76 16.80 4.04 -8.31
CA TRP A 76 17.12 2.63 -8.07
C TRP A 76 15.92 1.72 -8.45
N LEU A 77 14.71 2.06 -8.00
CA LEU A 77 13.51 1.28 -8.31
C LEU A 77 13.21 1.27 -9.82
N CYS A 78 13.36 2.41 -10.49
CA CYS A 78 13.23 2.53 -11.95
C CYS A 78 14.25 1.66 -12.68
N GLY A 79 15.50 1.60 -12.18
CA GLY A 79 16.54 0.72 -12.72
C GLY A 79 16.13 -0.75 -12.74
N LYS A 80 15.40 -1.21 -11.70
CA LYS A 80 14.85 -2.57 -11.65
C LYS A 80 13.79 -2.85 -12.72
N GLY A 81 13.16 -1.82 -13.25
CA GLY A 81 12.13 -1.91 -14.29
C GLY A 81 12.65 -1.90 -15.73
N HIS A 82 13.97 -1.72 -15.96
CA HIS A 82 14.61 -1.77 -17.28
C HIS A 82 13.86 -1.02 -18.39
N GLY A 83 13.38 0.20 -18.10
CA GLY A 83 12.65 1.01 -19.06
C GLY A 83 11.20 0.58 -19.30
N GLY A 84 10.63 -0.27 -18.46
CA GLY A 84 9.23 -0.69 -18.53
C GLY A 84 8.24 0.39 -18.07
N ASP A 85 7.06 -0.02 -17.62
CA ASP A 85 5.98 0.87 -17.21
C ASP A 85 5.96 1.03 -15.67
N PHE A 86 6.04 2.27 -15.19
CA PHE A 86 6.02 2.61 -13.77
C PHE A 86 4.60 3.02 -13.34
N LEU A 87 4.02 2.32 -12.37
CA LEU A 87 2.68 2.59 -11.86
C LEU A 87 2.69 3.03 -10.41
N ILE A 88 2.23 4.23 -10.15
CA ILE A 88 1.94 4.72 -8.80
C ILE A 88 0.49 4.36 -8.46
N VAL A 89 0.25 3.76 -7.29
CA VAL A 89 -1.08 3.44 -6.79
C VAL A 89 -1.37 4.17 -5.47
N ARG A 90 -2.58 4.70 -5.33
CA ARG A 90 -3.04 5.41 -4.13
C ARG A 90 -4.56 5.42 -4.02
N ALA A 91 -5.09 5.56 -2.80
CA ALA A 91 -6.54 5.68 -2.60
C ALA A 91 -7.05 7.08 -2.92
N HIS A 92 -6.31 8.10 -2.51
CA HIS A 92 -6.66 9.52 -2.70
C HIS A 92 -5.44 10.33 -3.13
N GLY A 93 -5.66 11.55 -3.63
CA GLY A 93 -4.61 12.50 -4.01
C GLY A 93 -4.61 12.82 -5.50
N SER A 94 -3.45 13.18 -6.02
CA SER A 94 -3.22 13.64 -7.40
C SER A 94 -2.26 12.73 -8.16
N ASP A 95 -1.96 13.08 -9.39
CA ASP A 95 -0.99 12.44 -10.28
C ASP A 95 0.37 13.17 -10.34
N ASP A 96 0.71 13.94 -9.31
CA ASP A 96 1.93 14.77 -9.24
C ASP A 96 3.22 13.95 -9.38
N TYR A 97 3.22 12.70 -8.93
CA TYR A 97 4.33 11.78 -9.13
C TYR A 97 4.67 11.53 -10.59
N ASN A 98 3.70 11.60 -11.50
CA ASN A 98 3.94 11.29 -12.90
C ASN A 98 5.05 12.14 -13.49
N LYS A 99 4.93 13.47 -13.39
CA LYS A 99 5.94 14.41 -13.92
C LYS A 99 7.26 14.27 -13.19
N TYR A 100 7.23 14.11 -11.87
CA TYR A 100 8.42 13.99 -11.04
C TYR A 100 9.23 12.73 -11.40
N VAL A 101 8.59 11.54 -11.36
CA VAL A 101 9.25 10.27 -11.66
C VAL A 101 9.71 10.22 -13.12
N ASN A 102 8.89 10.70 -14.07
CA ASN A 102 9.27 10.73 -15.48
C ASN A 102 10.49 11.63 -15.76
N LYS A 103 10.69 12.68 -14.95
CA LYS A 103 11.86 13.56 -15.06
C LYS A 103 13.15 12.89 -14.61
N ILE A 104 13.10 12.05 -13.57
CA ILE A 104 14.28 11.46 -12.93
C ILE A 104 14.57 10.02 -13.35
N CYS A 105 13.61 9.37 -14.03
CA CYS A 105 13.67 7.99 -14.47
C CYS A 105 13.57 7.86 -15.99
N GLN A 106 14.22 6.83 -16.54
CA GLN A 106 14.10 6.46 -17.96
C GLN A 106 13.13 5.28 -18.09
N MET A 107 11.82 5.55 -18.00
CA MET A 107 10.76 4.56 -18.13
C MET A 107 10.00 4.77 -19.44
N ASN A 108 9.41 3.70 -20.00
CA ASN A 108 8.49 3.81 -21.15
C ASN A 108 7.32 4.73 -20.81
N SER A 109 6.73 4.51 -19.66
CA SER A 109 5.66 5.38 -19.16
C SER A 109 5.67 5.46 -17.64
N VAL A 110 5.06 6.54 -17.13
CA VAL A 110 4.75 6.71 -15.71
C VAL A 110 3.27 7.01 -15.58
N ALA A 111 2.58 6.28 -14.72
CA ALA A 111 1.14 6.44 -14.54
C ALA A 111 0.76 6.46 -13.05
N THR A 112 -0.31 7.18 -12.73
CA THR A 112 -0.96 7.13 -11.41
C THR A 112 -2.36 6.54 -11.54
N LEU A 113 -2.65 5.55 -10.70
CA LEU A 113 -3.95 4.92 -10.53
C LEU A 113 -4.50 5.26 -9.16
N ILE A 114 -5.61 6.01 -9.10
CA ILE A 114 -6.29 6.42 -7.88
C ILE A 114 -7.55 5.60 -7.71
N VAL A 115 -7.61 4.79 -6.65
CA VAL A 115 -8.69 3.82 -6.39
C VAL A 115 -9.32 4.09 -5.02
N PRO A 116 -10.35 4.94 -4.95
CA PRO A 116 -10.84 5.54 -3.70
C PRO A 116 -11.95 4.73 -3.01
N THR A 117 -12.35 3.60 -3.55
CA THR A 117 -13.42 2.77 -2.97
C THR A 117 -13.19 1.28 -3.26
N ARG A 118 -13.82 0.43 -2.45
CA ARG A 118 -13.80 -1.02 -2.66
C ARG A 118 -14.43 -1.42 -4.00
N LYS A 119 -15.52 -0.75 -4.40
CA LYS A 119 -16.16 -0.98 -5.70
C LYS A 119 -15.18 -0.69 -6.85
N ALA A 120 -14.44 0.42 -6.79
CA ALA A 120 -13.42 0.75 -7.77
C ALA A 120 -12.28 -0.30 -7.80
N ALA A 121 -11.88 -0.83 -6.64
CA ALA A 121 -10.86 -1.86 -6.55
C ALA A 121 -11.29 -3.23 -7.10
N ASP A 122 -12.59 -3.47 -7.24
CA ASP A 122 -13.15 -4.67 -7.88
C ASP A 122 -13.44 -4.48 -9.39
N GLU A 123 -13.09 -3.33 -9.97
CA GLU A 123 -13.20 -3.13 -11.42
C GLU A 123 -12.16 -3.97 -12.17
N PRO A 124 -12.54 -4.83 -13.14
CA PRO A 124 -11.58 -5.65 -13.89
C PRO A 124 -10.49 -4.84 -14.59
N ARG A 125 -10.82 -3.61 -15.02
CA ARG A 125 -9.86 -2.70 -15.67
C ARG A 125 -8.76 -2.25 -14.73
N VAL A 126 -9.06 -2.01 -13.44
CA VAL A 126 -8.07 -1.67 -12.42
C VAL A 126 -7.04 -2.80 -12.26
N ALA A 127 -7.51 -4.03 -12.14
CA ALA A 127 -6.62 -5.19 -12.07
C ALA A 127 -5.78 -5.38 -13.36
N GLN A 128 -6.35 -5.11 -14.54
CA GLN A 128 -5.61 -5.15 -15.81
C GLN A 128 -4.48 -4.11 -15.86
N ILE A 129 -4.73 -2.88 -15.39
CA ILE A 129 -3.71 -1.82 -15.32
C ILE A 129 -2.54 -2.28 -14.42
N ILE A 130 -2.83 -2.85 -13.25
CA ILE A 130 -1.81 -3.33 -12.31
C ILE A 130 -0.98 -4.47 -12.93
N ARG A 131 -1.61 -5.47 -13.56
CA ARG A 131 -0.89 -6.59 -14.18
C ARG A 131 0.07 -6.17 -15.29
N LYS A 132 -0.23 -5.07 -15.99
CA LYS A 132 0.61 -4.52 -17.06
C LYS A 132 1.81 -3.76 -16.53
N ALA A 133 1.78 -3.28 -15.28
CA ALA A 133 2.88 -2.56 -14.68
C ALA A 133 4.13 -3.44 -14.57
N THR A 134 5.27 -2.83 -14.88
CA THR A 134 6.60 -3.42 -14.66
C THR A 134 7.08 -3.11 -13.25
N VAL A 135 6.86 -1.89 -12.79
CA VAL A 135 7.21 -1.39 -11.44
C VAL A 135 5.95 -0.85 -10.79
N ILE A 136 5.74 -1.16 -9.51
CA ILE A 136 4.65 -0.57 -8.71
C ILE A 136 5.22 0.24 -7.55
N PHE A 137 4.66 1.41 -7.31
CA PHE A 137 4.95 2.24 -6.15
C PHE A 137 3.66 2.62 -5.41
N ILE A 138 3.57 2.27 -4.13
CA ILE A 138 2.42 2.64 -3.28
C ILE A 138 2.74 3.97 -2.62
N ALA A 139 2.02 5.02 -3.01
CA ALA A 139 2.23 6.36 -2.48
C ALA A 139 1.82 6.46 -1.01
N GLY A 140 2.25 7.54 -0.36
CA GLY A 140 1.79 7.90 0.97
C GLY A 140 0.31 8.29 1.01
N GLY A 141 -0.26 8.34 2.21
CA GLY A 141 -1.66 8.67 2.45
C GLY A 141 -2.14 8.11 3.79
N ASP A 142 -3.31 7.51 3.79
CA ASP A 142 -3.89 6.81 4.93
C ASP A 142 -3.98 5.30 4.62
N GLN A 143 -3.19 4.49 5.33
CA GLN A 143 -3.15 3.04 5.13
C GLN A 143 -4.48 2.35 5.42
N SER A 144 -5.33 2.92 6.27
CA SER A 144 -6.66 2.35 6.53
C SER A 144 -7.51 2.28 5.27
N ASN A 145 -7.38 3.28 4.37
CA ASN A 145 -8.05 3.28 3.08
C ASN A 145 -7.53 2.19 2.16
N TYR A 146 -6.21 1.94 2.15
CA TYR A 146 -5.63 0.86 1.35
C TYR A 146 -6.17 -0.50 1.77
N ILE A 147 -6.26 -0.73 3.07
CA ILE A 147 -6.78 -1.97 3.63
C ILE A 147 -8.29 -2.10 3.40
N LYS A 148 -9.09 -1.08 3.76
CA LYS A 148 -10.54 -1.07 3.62
C LYS A 148 -10.98 -1.25 2.17
N PHE A 149 -10.27 -0.61 1.23
CA PHE A 149 -10.70 -0.59 -0.16
C PHE A 149 -10.08 -1.71 -1.00
N TRP A 150 -8.82 -2.13 -0.73
CA TRP A 150 -8.10 -3.00 -1.66
C TRP A 150 -7.96 -4.45 -1.19
N LYS A 151 -7.94 -4.72 0.15
CA LYS A 151 -7.79 -6.09 0.66
C LYS A 151 -8.93 -7.00 0.17
N GLY A 152 -8.55 -8.14 -0.45
CA GLY A 152 -9.50 -9.16 -0.93
C GLY A 152 -10.27 -8.80 -2.20
N THR A 153 -9.92 -7.71 -2.90
CA THR A 153 -10.50 -7.29 -4.19
C THR A 153 -9.69 -7.79 -5.39
N LEU A 154 -10.18 -7.52 -6.61
CA LEU A 154 -9.43 -7.78 -7.85
C LEU A 154 -8.10 -7.02 -7.88
N MET A 155 -8.09 -5.76 -7.42
CA MET A 155 -6.88 -4.96 -7.25
C MET A 155 -5.91 -5.60 -6.27
N GLY A 156 -6.37 -5.99 -5.07
CA GLY A 156 -5.53 -6.60 -4.05
C GLY A 156 -4.90 -7.92 -4.54
N ARG A 157 -5.65 -8.73 -5.29
CA ARG A 157 -5.11 -9.93 -5.94
C ARG A 157 -4.05 -9.58 -6.98
N ALA A 158 -4.29 -8.59 -7.85
CA ALA A 158 -3.33 -8.18 -8.87
C ALA A 158 -2.04 -7.61 -8.28
N LEU A 159 -2.11 -6.89 -7.14
CA LEU A 159 -0.93 -6.45 -6.39
C LEU A 159 -0.15 -7.65 -5.82
N ASN A 160 -0.84 -8.64 -5.28
CA ASN A 160 -0.20 -9.87 -4.81
C ASN A 160 0.42 -10.68 -5.95
N ASP A 161 -0.27 -10.82 -7.10
CA ASP A 161 0.29 -11.45 -8.30
C ASP A 161 1.61 -10.77 -8.73
N HIS A 162 1.67 -9.43 -8.64
CA HIS A 162 2.86 -8.64 -8.98
C HIS A 162 4.05 -8.96 -8.07
N VAL A 163 3.86 -8.96 -6.76
CA VAL A 163 4.96 -9.21 -5.79
C VAL A 163 5.39 -10.68 -5.77
N VAL A 164 4.46 -11.62 -5.95
CA VAL A 164 4.76 -13.06 -6.03
C VAL A 164 5.52 -13.38 -7.32
N ALA A 165 5.26 -12.66 -8.41
CA ALA A 165 6.02 -12.76 -9.65
C ALA A 165 7.44 -12.17 -9.55
N GLY A 166 7.84 -11.65 -8.39
CA GLY A 166 9.15 -11.05 -8.16
C GLY A 166 9.37 -9.71 -8.84
N LYS A 167 8.31 -9.04 -9.28
CA LYS A 167 8.42 -7.71 -9.88
C LYS A 167 8.73 -6.64 -8.82
N PRO A 168 9.47 -5.58 -9.18
CA PRO A 168 9.88 -4.55 -8.22
C PRO A 168 8.69 -3.76 -7.69
N ILE A 169 8.70 -3.53 -6.38
CA ILE A 169 7.69 -2.74 -5.69
C ILE A 169 8.35 -1.77 -4.71
N GLY A 170 7.73 -0.63 -4.50
CA GLY A 170 8.13 0.32 -3.47
C GLY A 170 6.95 0.94 -2.78
N GLY A 171 7.22 1.67 -1.70
CA GLY A 171 6.21 2.45 -1.00
C GLY A 171 6.82 3.47 -0.07
N THR A 172 6.07 4.54 0.18
CA THR A 172 6.46 5.61 1.12
C THR A 172 5.38 5.82 2.17
N SER A 173 5.77 6.12 3.42
CA SER A 173 4.83 6.41 4.52
C SER A 173 3.77 5.30 4.66
N ALA A 174 2.48 5.60 4.50
CA ALA A 174 1.40 4.61 4.49
C ALA A 174 1.62 3.49 3.46
N GLY A 175 2.23 3.80 2.30
CA GLY A 175 2.58 2.81 1.28
C GLY A 175 3.67 1.84 1.73
N LEU A 176 4.64 2.29 2.54
CA LEU A 176 5.61 1.43 3.21
C LEU A 176 4.92 0.58 4.29
N ALA A 177 4.08 1.21 5.13
CA ALA A 177 3.45 0.55 6.27
C ALA A 177 2.59 -0.67 5.89
N VAL A 178 2.17 -0.77 4.62
CA VAL A 178 1.35 -1.90 4.14
C VAL A 178 2.14 -2.99 3.40
N LEU A 179 3.47 -2.89 3.30
CA LEU A 179 4.29 -3.88 2.58
C LEU A 179 4.58 -5.13 3.42
N GLY A 180 4.66 -5.02 4.74
CA GLY A 180 4.96 -6.12 5.65
C GLY A 180 3.87 -7.20 5.69
N GLN A 181 4.22 -8.40 6.13
CA GLN A 181 3.23 -9.44 6.41
C GLN A 181 2.29 -9.01 7.54
N PHE A 182 2.84 -8.37 8.57
CA PHE A 182 2.05 -7.74 9.63
C PHE A 182 1.90 -6.26 9.33
N VAL A 183 0.71 -5.73 9.57
CA VAL A 183 0.37 -4.35 9.26
C VAL A 183 -0.38 -3.71 10.41
N TYR A 184 0.04 -2.52 10.84
CA TYR A 184 -0.79 -1.65 11.65
C TYR A 184 -1.76 -0.90 10.74
N GLY A 185 -3.04 -1.17 10.90
CA GLY A 185 -4.08 -0.76 9.94
C GLY A 185 -4.65 0.63 10.12
N CYS A 186 -4.49 1.29 11.27
CA CYS A 186 -5.17 2.55 11.62
C CYS A 186 -6.69 2.49 11.40
N MET A 187 -7.33 1.34 11.64
CA MET A 187 -8.72 1.11 11.21
C MET A 187 -9.75 1.83 12.06
N GLU A 188 -9.40 2.14 13.31
CA GLU A 188 -10.25 2.84 14.28
C GLU A 188 -9.89 4.32 14.46
N ASP A 189 -8.86 4.81 13.75
CA ASP A 189 -8.52 6.24 13.76
C ASP A 189 -9.56 7.02 12.94
N LYS A 190 -10.06 8.13 13.50
CA LYS A 190 -10.94 9.07 12.81
C LYS A 190 -10.11 10.10 12.06
N ALA A 191 -10.70 10.71 11.05
CA ALA A 191 -10.10 11.79 10.30
C ALA A 191 -9.76 12.95 11.21
N ASN A 192 -8.73 13.31 11.69
CA ASN A 192 -8.28 14.34 12.65
C ASN A 192 -7.92 13.79 14.04
N ASP A 193 -7.96 12.48 14.27
CA ASP A 193 -7.35 11.95 15.47
C ASP A 193 -5.83 12.17 15.41
N PRO A 194 -5.18 12.49 16.53
CA PRO A 194 -3.72 12.46 16.58
C PRO A 194 -3.20 11.05 16.33
N ASP A 195 -1.96 10.93 15.86
CA ASP A 195 -1.31 9.62 15.72
C ASP A 195 -1.41 8.82 17.03
N LEU A 196 -1.61 7.51 16.93
CA LEU A 196 -1.52 6.60 18.07
C LEU A 196 -0.09 6.69 18.65
N THR A 197 0.01 7.12 19.90
CA THR A 197 1.29 7.38 20.56
C THR A 197 1.94 6.12 21.12
N SER A 198 3.27 6.15 21.28
CA SER A 198 4.04 5.11 21.98
C SER A 198 3.50 4.90 23.40
N LYS A 199 3.21 5.99 24.13
CA LYS A 199 2.68 5.93 25.49
C LYS A 199 1.35 5.17 25.58
N GLU A 200 0.36 5.51 24.72
CA GLU A 200 -0.95 4.83 24.71
C GLU A 200 -0.82 3.32 24.50
N VAL A 201 0.10 2.91 23.61
CA VAL A 201 0.30 1.47 23.32
C VAL A 201 1.05 0.78 24.43
N MET A 202 2.04 1.41 25.06
CA MET A 202 2.78 0.82 26.17
C MET A 202 1.93 0.73 27.45
N GLU A 203 1.05 1.70 27.71
CA GLU A 203 0.08 1.64 28.82
C GLU A 203 -0.99 0.56 28.62
N ASN A 204 -1.37 0.30 27.36
CA ASN A 204 -2.33 -0.73 27.01
C ASN A 204 -2.09 -1.26 25.59
N PRO A 205 -1.33 -2.36 25.41
CA PRO A 205 -1.11 -2.96 24.08
C PRO A 205 -2.40 -3.40 23.37
N TYR A 206 -3.49 -3.56 24.12
CA TYR A 206 -4.83 -3.85 23.60
C TYR A 206 -5.72 -2.59 23.51
N ASN A 207 -5.11 -1.39 23.42
CA ASN A 207 -5.86 -0.20 23.10
C ASN A 207 -6.67 -0.42 21.81
N PRO A 208 -7.98 -0.08 21.74
CA PRO A 208 -8.82 -0.32 20.55
C PRO A 208 -8.26 0.23 19.26
N ARG A 209 -7.44 1.30 19.32
CA ARG A 209 -6.76 1.86 18.14
C ARG A 209 -5.61 0.99 17.61
N VAL A 210 -5.11 0.02 18.39
CA VAL A 210 -4.10 -0.95 17.94
C VAL A 210 -4.76 -2.00 17.05
N THR A 211 -5.00 -1.64 15.81
CA THR A 211 -5.61 -2.52 14.82
C THR A 211 -4.55 -3.18 13.95
N LEU A 212 -4.08 -4.35 14.40
CA LEU A 212 -3.14 -5.17 13.66
C LEU A 212 -3.87 -6.12 12.72
N LEU A 213 -3.27 -6.39 11.57
CA LEU A 213 -3.76 -7.38 10.61
C LEU A 213 -2.60 -8.11 9.91
N ARG A 214 -2.94 -9.20 9.23
CA ARG A 214 -2.00 -10.00 8.44
C ARG A 214 -2.44 -10.06 6.99
N GLU A 215 -1.47 -10.34 6.10
CA GLU A 215 -1.76 -10.79 4.73
C GLU A 215 -2.56 -9.78 3.91
N PHE A 216 -2.13 -8.51 3.95
CA PHE A 216 -2.59 -7.54 2.97
C PHE A 216 -1.83 -7.72 1.65
N LEU A 217 -0.48 -7.64 1.72
CA LEU A 217 0.42 -8.02 0.64
C LEU A 217 1.30 -9.20 1.09
N GLN A 218 1.64 -10.07 0.14
CA GLN A 218 2.47 -11.25 0.38
C GLN A 218 3.85 -11.07 -0.25
N VAL A 219 4.58 -10.03 0.19
CA VAL A 219 5.94 -9.75 -0.28
C VAL A 219 6.89 -10.81 0.27
N PRO A 220 7.51 -11.67 -0.58
CA PRO A 220 8.25 -12.84 -0.10
C PRO A 220 9.41 -12.51 0.84
N LEU A 221 10.07 -11.37 0.64
CA LEU A 221 11.18 -10.91 1.50
C LEU A 221 10.71 -10.31 2.84
N LEU A 222 9.41 -10.04 3.02
CA LEU A 222 8.85 -9.42 4.23
C LEU A 222 7.97 -10.38 5.04
N VAL A 223 8.17 -11.69 4.88
CA VAL A 223 7.52 -12.71 5.71
C VAL A 223 8.00 -12.58 7.15
N ASN A 224 7.06 -12.65 8.11
CA ASN A 224 7.28 -12.47 9.53
C ASN A 224 7.76 -11.04 9.93
N ILE A 225 7.52 -10.05 9.07
CA ILE A 225 7.99 -8.67 9.26
C ILE A 225 6.80 -7.71 9.32
N LEU A 226 6.81 -6.83 10.33
CA LEU A 226 6.02 -5.61 10.42
C LEU A 226 6.82 -4.47 9.75
N THR A 227 6.16 -3.52 9.09
CA THR A 227 6.81 -2.32 8.56
C THR A 227 6.17 -1.06 9.12
N ASP A 228 6.99 -0.08 9.55
CA ASP A 228 6.53 1.22 10.02
C ASP A 228 7.38 2.37 9.43
N SER A 229 6.81 3.56 9.40
CA SER A 229 7.35 4.78 8.76
C SER A 229 7.40 5.95 9.74
N HIS A 230 8.01 7.10 9.34
CA HIS A 230 8.13 8.32 10.19
C HIS A 230 8.65 8.02 11.60
N PHE A 231 9.54 7.05 11.72
CA PHE A 231 9.75 6.29 12.94
C PHE A 231 10.27 7.12 14.11
N ALA A 232 11.48 7.64 14.02
CA ALA A 232 12.05 8.48 15.07
C ALA A 232 11.37 9.85 15.10
N LYS A 233 11.04 10.40 13.93
CA LYS A 233 10.41 11.73 13.82
C LYS A 233 9.09 11.83 14.59
N ARG A 234 8.32 10.74 14.66
CA ARG A 234 7.00 10.71 15.35
C ARG A 234 7.02 9.86 16.62
N ASP A 235 8.18 9.59 17.19
CA ASP A 235 8.35 8.82 18.44
C ASP A 235 7.57 7.49 18.44
N ARG A 236 7.84 6.64 17.43
CA ARG A 236 7.05 5.42 17.20
C ARG A 236 7.63 4.14 17.83
N MET A 237 8.80 4.20 18.49
CA MET A 237 9.46 3.02 19.07
C MET A 237 8.56 2.27 20.06
N GLY A 238 7.94 2.96 20.99
CA GLY A 238 7.10 2.30 22.00
C GLY A 238 5.86 1.64 21.40
N ARG A 239 5.24 2.25 20.36
CA ARG A 239 4.13 1.57 19.70
C ARG A 239 4.58 0.31 18.95
N SER A 240 5.76 0.32 18.34
CA SER A 240 6.35 -0.84 17.67
C SER A 240 6.64 -1.97 18.66
N LEU A 241 7.19 -1.67 19.83
CA LEU A 241 7.36 -2.66 20.89
C LEU A 241 6.03 -3.29 21.30
N GLY A 242 4.97 -2.48 21.43
CA GLY A 242 3.63 -2.98 21.72
C GLY A 242 3.03 -3.80 20.58
N PHE A 243 3.25 -3.42 19.31
CA PHE A 243 2.78 -4.19 18.16
C PHE A 243 3.48 -5.56 18.07
N LEU A 244 4.80 -5.60 18.25
CA LEU A 244 5.56 -6.85 18.28
C LEU A 244 5.11 -7.75 19.44
N ALA A 245 4.90 -7.19 20.65
CA ALA A 245 4.37 -7.91 21.79
C ALA A 245 2.99 -8.52 21.50
N ARG A 246 2.10 -7.75 20.83
CA ARG A 246 0.77 -8.22 20.42
C ARG A 246 0.84 -9.36 19.40
N ILE A 247 1.73 -9.27 18.42
CA ILE A 247 1.92 -10.33 17.42
C ILE A 247 2.29 -11.65 18.11
N VAL A 248 3.15 -11.59 19.15
CA VAL A 248 3.51 -12.78 19.93
C VAL A 248 2.36 -13.25 20.81
N ALA A 249 1.75 -12.35 21.58
CA ALA A 249 0.68 -12.68 22.51
C ALA A 249 -0.58 -13.24 21.81
N ASP A 250 -0.88 -12.72 20.61
CA ASP A 250 -2.00 -13.19 19.78
C ASP A 250 -1.66 -14.49 19.00
N GLY A 251 -0.44 -15.05 19.20
CA GLY A 251 -0.02 -16.32 18.62
C GLY A 251 0.24 -16.28 17.12
N TRP A 252 0.50 -15.10 16.53
CA TRP A 252 0.73 -14.98 15.09
C TRP A 252 2.15 -15.34 14.69
N SER A 253 3.13 -15.04 15.54
CA SER A 253 4.53 -15.42 15.42
C SER A 253 5.18 -15.51 16.80
N LYS A 254 6.24 -16.31 16.93
CA LYS A 254 7.05 -16.40 18.16
C LYS A 254 8.21 -15.43 18.15
N ASP A 255 8.70 -15.06 16.96
CA ASP A 255 9.90 -14.27 16.72
C ASP A 255 9.67 -13.20 15.64
N PRO A 256 8.60 -12.37 15.74
CA PRO A 256 8.33 -11.36 14.74
C PRO A 256 9.46 -10.35 14.68
N ARG A 257 9.62 -9.76 13.49
CA ARG A 257 10.61 -8.75 13.18
C ARG A 257 9.92 -7.47 12.70
N GLU A 258 10.65 -6.38 12.75
CA GLU A 258 10.16 -5.11 12.22
C GLU A 258 11.26 -4.37 11.44
N ILE A 259 10.88 -3.77 10.34
CA ILE A 259 11.67 -2.78 9.60
C ILE A 259 10.96 -1.44 9.74
N ALA A 260 11.52 -0.55 10.56
CA ALA A 260 10.98 0.77 10.84
C ALA A 260 11.89 1.84 10.24
N ILE A 261 11.35 2.72 9.40
CA ILE A 261 12.12 3.66 8.61
C ILE A 261 11.73 5.09 8.97
N ASP A 262 12.74 5.90 9.30
CA ASP A 262 12.52 7.32 9.62
C ASP A 262 12.34 8.17 8.37
N GLU A 263 11.80 9.38 8.56
CA GLU A 263 11.64 10.37 7.48
C GLU A 263 12.95 10.64 6.74
N LYS A 264 12.86 10.87 5.43
CA LYS A 264 14.01 11.13 4.55
C LYS A 264 15.06 10.01 4.55
N SER A 265 14.66 8.80 4.90
CA SER A 265 15.45 7.58 4.81
C SER A 265 14.75 6.54 3.94
N ALA A 266 15.52 5.70 3.28
CA ALA A 266 14.98 4.55 2.55
C ALA A 266 15.86 3.33 2.72
N LEU A 267 15.24 2.14 2.62
CA LEU A 267 15.91 0.85 2.52
C LEU A 267 15.68 0.29 1.12
N LEU A 268 16.77 0.04 0.40
CA LEU A 268 16.78 -0.54 -0.94
C LEU A 268 17.20 -1.99 -0.82
N VAL A 269 16.28 -2.92 -1.12
CA VAL A 269 16.47 -4.37 -0.90
C VAL A 269 16.57 -5.10 -2.22
N GLU A 270 17.67 -5.82 -2.43
CA GLU A 270 17.91 -6.69 -3.56
C GLU A 270 17.14 -8.02 -3.46
N ALA A 271 17.02 -8.74 -4.56
CA ALA A 271 16.31 -10.02 -4.64
C ALA A 271 16.83 -11.09 -3.66
N ASP A 272 18.11 -11.03 -3.30
CA ASP A 272 18.75 -11.96 -2.37
C ASP A 272 18.58 -11.58 -0.89
N GLY A 273 17.97 -10.41 -0.61
CA GLY A 273 17.73 -9.90 0.75
C GLY A 273 18.79 -8.93 1.25
N ARG A 274 19.88 -8.72 0.50
CA ARG A 274 20.84 -7.66 0.85
C ARG A 274 20.21 -6.29 0.64
N ALA A 275 20.43 -5.41 1.60
CA ALA A 275 19.84 -4.09 1.59
C ALA A 275 20.85 -3.00 1.90
N LYS A 276 20.59 -1.79 1.38
CA LYS A 276 21.36 -0.58 1.64
C LYS A 276 20.45 0.52 2.16
N VAL A 277 20.88 1.21 3.20
CA VAL A 277 20.21 2.41 3.71
C VAL A 277 20.72 3.65 2.97
N VAL A 278 19.77 4.48 2.49
CA VAL A 278 20.06 5.74 1.79
C VAL A 278 19.24 6.89 2.37
N GLY A 279 19.69 8.11 2.11
CA GLY A 279 18.99 9.35 2.50
C GLY A 279 19.56 10.02 3.74
N PRO A 280 19.25 11.31 3.96
CA PRO A 280 19.83 12.14 5.03
C PRO A 280 19.07 12.05 6.38
N GLY A 281 18.05 11.19 6.51
CA GLY A 281 17.28 11.01 7.73
C GLY A 281 18.02 10.20 8.81
N GLN A 282 17.32 9.81 9.87
CA GLN A 282 17.92 9.07 10.97
C GLN A 282 18.16 7.58 10.67
N GLY A 283 17.80 7.13 9.46
CA GLY A 283 18.07 5.78 8.98
C GLY A 283 16.93 4.79 9.22
N VAL A 284 17.31 3.53 9.38
CA VAL A 284 16.41 2.38 9.52
C VAL A 284 16.68 1.67 10.82
N TYR A 285 15.62 1.22 11.47
CA TYR A 285 15.67 0.43 12.71
C TYR A 285 15.12 -0.96 12.40
N PHE A 286 15.91 -1.98 12.69
CA PHE A 286 15.55 -3.39 12.56
C PHE A 286 15.33 -3.95 13.95
N LEU A 287 14.09 -4.29 14.30
CA LEU A 287 13.73 -4.85 15.58
C LEU A 287 13.48 -6.35 15.44
N GLN A 288 13.91 -7.11 16.44
CA GLN A 288 13.67 -8.55 16.51
C GLN A 288 13.28 -8.95 17.92
N VAL A 289 12.19 -9.68 18.03
CA VAL A 289 11.78 -10.33 19.27
C VAL A 289 12.68 -11.55 19.50
N THR A 290 13.26 -11.64 20.70
CA THR A 290 14.11 -12.75 21.13
C THR A 290 13.45 -13.60 22.20
N GLU A 291 12.53 -13.00 22.98
CA GLU A 291 11.79 -13.64 24.07
C GLU A 291 10.33 -13.17 24.04
N PRO A 292 9.37 -13.97 24.51
CA PRO A 292 7.97 -13.53 24.58
C PRO A 292 7.79 -12.42 25.63
N PRO A 293 6.77 -11.53 25.49
CA PRO A 293 6.46 -10.53 26.49
C PRO A 293 6.01 -11.18 27.81
N GLU A 294 6.48 -10.66 28.95
CA GLU A 294 6.07 -11.11 30.27
C GLU A 294 4.61 -10.69 30.57
N VAL A 295 4.26 -9.46 30.21
CA VAL A 295 2.91 -8.92 30.36
C VAL A 295 2.50 -8.21 29.07
N CYS A 296 1.56 -8.81 28.34
CA CYS A 296 0.87 -8.20 27.21
C CYS A 296 -0.61 -8.60 27.29
N LYS A 297 -1.40 -7.81 28.04
CA LYS A 297 -2.81 -8.11 28.34
C LYS A 297 -3.67 -6.86 28.24
N PRO A 298 -4.99 -7.01 27.96
CA PRO A 298 -5.90 -5.88 27.93
C PRO A 298 -5.88 -5.06 29.23
N GLY A 299 -5.74 -3.73 29.11
CA GLY A 299 -5.79 -2.79 30.23
C GLY A 299 -4.61 -2.86 31.20
N GLN A 300 -3.52 -3.54 30.83
CA GLN A 300 -2.30 -3.62 31.65
C GLN A 300 -1.12 -3.01 30.88
N PRO A 301 -0.24 -2.27 31.59
CA PRO A 301 1.00 -1.79 30.98
C PRO A 301 1.89 -2.95 30.49
N LEU A 302 2.53 -2.72 29.35
CA LEU A 302 3.44 -3.68 28.73
C LEU A 302 4.66 -3.95 29.61
N THR A 303 5.02 -5.23 29.76
CA THR A 303 6.34 -5.66 30.22
C THR A 303 6.91 -6.63 29.20
N PHE A 304 8.04 -6.23 28.58
CA PHE A 304 8.62 -6.91 27.45
C PHE A 304 10.13 -6.69 27.42
N LYS A 305 10.91 -7.75 27.60
CA LYS A 305 12.37 -7.66 27.75
C LYS A 305 13.12 -8.04 26.48
N ASN A 306 14.35 -7.53 26.39
CA ASN A 306 15.38 -7.97 25.45
C ASN A 306 14.96 -7.93 23.97
N VAL A 307 14.20 -6.92 23.53
CA VAL A 307 13.97 -6.71 22.09
C VAL A 307 15.26 -6.21 21.46
N SER A 308 15.81 -6.99 20.54
CA SER A 308 17.03 -6.63 19.82
C SER A 308 16.71 -5.52 18.82
N VAL A 309 17.56 -4.52 18.75
CA VAL A 309 17.47 -3.40 17.79
C VAL A 309 18.82 -3.22 17.12
N TYR A 310 18.77 -3.03 15.78
CA TYR A 310 19.93 -2.60 15.01
C TYR A 310 19.56 -1.31 14.31
N LYS A 311 20.22 -0.21 14.68
CA LYS A 311 20.06 1.10 14.03
C LYS A 311 21.06 1.25 12.89
N ALA A 312 20.55 1.40 11.67
CA ALA A 312 21.33 1.50 10.45
C ALA A 312 21.25 2.91 9.87
N PRO A 313 22.33 3.73 9.96
CA PRO A 313 22.39 5.05 9.33
C PRO A 313 22.56 4.94 7.81
N ALA A 314 22.52 6.09 7.11
CA ALA A 314 22.83 6.14 5.68
C ALA A 314 24.18 5.51 5.36
N GLY A 315 24.21 4.69 4.30
CA GLY A 315 25.40 3.93 3.88
C GLY A 315 25.54 2.56 4.54
N ALA A 316 24.86 2.30 5.66
CA ALA A 316 24.84 0.98 6.30
C ALA A 316 24.19 -0.07 5.37
N ARG A 317 24.60 -1.31 5.58
CA ARG A 317 24.05 -2.49 4.89
C ARG A 317 23.35 -3.41 5.87
N PHE A 318 22.37 -4.14 5.39
CA PHE A 318 21.65 -5.12 6.17
C PHE A 318 21.21 -6.29 5.30
N ASP A 319 21.29 -7.50 5.81
CA ASP A 319 20.75 -8.68 5.15
C ASP A 319 19.47 -9.10 5.91
N ILE A 320 18.32 -8.94 5.26
CA ILE A 320 17.02 -9.23 5.88
C ILE A 320 16.73 -10.73 6.02
N ARG A 321 17.44 -11.60 5.32
CA ARG A 321 17.29 -13.06 5.45
C ARG A 321 18.04 -13.55 6.68
N SER A 322 19.34 -13.24 6.79
CA SER A 322 20.16 -13.59 7.95
C SER A 322 19.95 -12.68 9.15
N TRP A 323 19.26 -11.55 8.95
CA TRP A 323 18.97 -10.51 9.96
C TRP A 323 20.22 -9.94 10.60
N ASN A 324 21.22 -9.63 9.79
CA ASN A 324 22.50 -9.06 10.22
C ASN A 324 22.83 -7.78 9.45
N GLY A 325 23.52 -6.85 10.10
CA GLY A 325 23.87 -5.56 9.54
C GLY A 325 25.36 -5.21 9.70
N GLU A 326 25.82 -4.28 8.84
CA GLU A 326 27.15 -3.68 8.87
C GLU A 326 27.04 -2.16 8.78
N GLY A 327 27.92 -1.43 9.51
CA GLY A 327 27.94 0.03 9.50
C GLY A 327 26.86 0.71 10.34
N GLY A 328 26.19 -0.04 11.22
CA GLY A 328 25.19 0.45 12.17
C GLY A 328 25.54 0.07 13.62
N GLU A 329 24.59 0.24 14.52
CA GLU A 329 24.73 0.07 15.95
C GLU A 329 23.71 -0.92 16.49
N PRO A 330 24.12 -2.06 17.08
CA PRO A 330 23.24 -2.97 17.79
C PRO A 330 23.01 -2.50 19.24
N TYR A 331 21.78 -2.64 19.75
CA TYR A 331 21.42 -2.43 21.14
C TYR A 331 20.15 -3.22 21.48
N SER A 332 19.73 -3.20 22.73
CA SER A 332 18.47 -3.81 23.14
C SER A 332 17.56 -2.81 23.86
N LEU A 333 16.28 -3.06 23.76
CA LEU A 333 15.24 -2.32 24.48
C LEU A 333 14.45 -3.29 25.36
N SER A 334 14.07 -2.81 26.53
CA SER A 334 13.12 -3.46 27.42
C SER A 334 12.01 -2.49 27.79
N VAL A 335 10.82 -3.00 28.03
CA VAL A 335 9.71 -2.23 28.58
C VAL A 335 9.35 -2.84 29.93
N GLU A 336 9.35 -2.04 31.00
CA GLU A 336 8.94 -2.44 32.35
C GLU A 336 7.74 -1.59 32.79
N ALA A 337 6.59 -2.21 32.97
CA ALA A 337 5.33 -1.54 33.33
C ALA A 337 5.01 -0.29 32.48
N GLY A 338 5.28 -0.36 31.16
CA GLY A 338 5.03 0.73 30.23
C GLY A 338 6.17 1.73 30.05
N GLU A 339 7.30 1.58 30.72
CA GLU A 339 8.48 2.45 30.62
C GLU A 339 9.59 1.79 29.80
N ILE A 340 10.15 2.52 28.81
CA ILE A 340 11.22 2.00 27.93
C ILE A 340 12.59 2.19 28.59
N HIS A 341 13.38 1.11 28.60
CA HIS A 341 14.77 1.09 29.00
C HIS A 341 15.65 0.66 27.85
N SER A 342 16.70 1.43 27.56
CA SER A 342 17.65 1.14 26.49
C SER A 342 19.00 0.73 27.06
N SER A 343 19.64 -0.25 26.43
CA SER A 343 21.01 -0.68 26.78
C SER A 343 22.08 0.32 26.32
N ARG A 344 21.71 1.34 25.52
CA ARG A 344 22.65 2.37 25.05
C ARG A 344 23.05 3.29 26.20
N THR A 345 24.30 3.77 26.15
CA THR A 345 24.81 4.77 27.10
C THR A 345 23.92 6.01 27.09
N GLY A 346 23.48 6.45 28.26
CA GLY A 346 22.54 7.56 28.41
C GLY A 346 21.07 7.22 28.11
N GLY A 347 20.72 5.96 27.87
CA GLY A 347 19.34 5.51 27.73
C GLY A 347 18.65 5.91 26.42
N ALA A 348 19.41 6.35 25.39
CA ALA A 348 18.83 6.80 24.11
C ALA A 348 18.04 5.66 23.43
N VAL A 349 16.80 5.96 23.03
CA VAL A 349 15.91 5.02 22.36
C VAL A 349 16.11 5.02 20.84
N TYR A 350 16.47 6.18 20.25
CA TYR A 350 16.72 6.38 18.81
C TYR A 350 18.18 6.62 18.46
#